data_9e8d5f7ade1eb791b8e2afa6e08d6a9a
#
_entry.id   9e8d5f7ade1eb791b8e2afa6e08d6a9a
#
_cell.length_a   1.000
_cell.length_b   1.000
_cell.length_c   1.000
_cell.angle_alpha   90.00
_cell.angle_beta   90.00
_cell.angle_gamma   90.00
#
_symmetry.space_group_name_H-M   'P 1'
#
loop_
_entity.id
_entity.type
_entity.pdbx_description
1 polymer ?
#
loop_
_entity_poly.entity_id
_entity_poly.type
_entity_poly.pdbx_seq_one_letter_code
_entity_poly.pdbx_strand_id
1 'polypeptide(L)'
;LTRIGESVRVESRLYMSELINQKTTIFDEQVSRKPNKYPWTEKFIEAMHNGFWTDKEFSFKSDYHEFKTQLTDQEREIIIRTLSAIGQIEVAVKSFWAKVGENLPHPSIADLGYVMANVEVIHNNAYERLLSVLDMEDVFEENLKLEWIQGRVKYLKKYTHRFYKDSRKQYLYALILFTLFVENVSLFSQFYIINWFARNKNVLKDTDQQVCYTRNEENLHALAGCQIINTIREELPELFDDELEDKILKEAGEAFLAESKIIDWMANGINEKGLSALILKEFVKNRINESLAMIGFKNVCEVDEEILEETMWFEEELIGNNMTDFFKARPTEYAKKSQHYDEDDLF
;
A
#
# COMPACT_ATOMS: atom_id res chain seq x y z
N LEU A 1 8.53 24.77 -59.48
CA LEU A 1 7.65 24.97 -58.27
C LEU A 1 6.85 23.69 -57.86
N THR A 2 6.54 22.78 -58.80
CA THR A 2 5.76 21.56 -58.55
C THR A 2 6.54 20.46 -57.83
N ARG A 3 7.87 20.27 -58.07
CA ARG A 3 8.69 19.25 -57.39
C ARG A 3 9.01 19.50 -55.94
N ILE A 4 9.07 20.76 -55.51
CA ILE A 4 9.36 21.12 -54.11
C ILE A 4 8.11 20.86 -53.24
N GLY A 5 6.92 21.09 -53.78
CA GLY A 5 5.65 20.85 -53.08
C GLY A 5 5.32 19.35 -52.87
N GLU A 6 5.77 18.47 -53.77
CA GLU A 6 5.64 17.01 -53.62
C GLU A 6 6.62 16.44 -52.57
N SER A 7 7.86 16.91 -52.55
CA SER A 7 8.84 16.48 -51.55
C SER A 7 8.40 16.84 -50.13
N VAL A 8 7.92 18.06 -49.91
CA VAL A 8 7.44 18.52 -48.58
C VAL A 8 6.18 17.75 -48.14
N ARG A 9 5.31 17.38 -49.09
CA ARG A 9 4.11 16.55 -48.78
C ARG A 9 4.47 15.10 -48.46
N VAL A 10 5.48 14.52 -49.09
CA VAL A 10 5.94 13.16 -48.82
C VAL A 10 6.68 13.14 -47.48
N GLU A 11 7.55 14.09 -47.18
CA GLU A 11 8.21 14.18 -45.88
C GLU A 11 7.22 14.43 -44.74
N SER A 12 6.22 15.30 -44.92
CA SER A 12 5.19 15.50 -43.91
C SER A 12 4.30 14.27 -43.71
N ARG A 13 4.00 13.49 -44.77
CA ARG A 13 3.28 12.23 -44.67
C ARG A 13 4.10 11.12 -43.98
N LEU A 14 5.39 11.02 -44.28
CA LEU A 14 6.30 10.10 -43.61
C LEU A 14 6.45 10.49 -42.12
N TYR A 15 6.66 11.75 -41.82
CA TYR A 15 6.71 12.26 -40.46
C TYR A 15 5.39 12.02 -39.68
N MET A 16 4.25 12.24 -40.31
CA MET A 16 2.95 11.93 -39.72
C MET A 16 2.72 10.43 -39.59
N SER A 17 3.19 9.60 -40.52
CA SER A 17 3.09 8.13 -40.39
C SER A 17 4.04 7.58 -39.33
N GLU A 18 5.20 8.19 -39.12
CA GLU A 18 6.13 7.85 -38.03
C GLU A 18 5.55 8.29 -36.68
N LEU A 19 4.93 9.46 -36.57
CA LEU A 19 4.20 9.93 -35.38
C LEU A 19 2.99 9.04 -35.04
N ILE A 20 2.26 8.56 -36.08
CA ILE A 20 1.09 7.67 -35.89
C ILE A 20 1.54 6.25 -35.53
N ASN A 21 2.76 5.83 -35.92
CA ASN A 21 3.33 4.52 -35.58
C ASN A 21 4.15 4.50 -34.27
N GLN A 22 4.38 5.62 -33.60
CA GLN A 22 4.92 5.60 -32.26
C GLN A 22 3.90 4.95 -31.34
N LYS A 23 4.23 3.75 -30.87
CA LYS A 23 3.43 3.02 -29.89
C LYS A 23 3.38 3.86 -28.62
N THR A 24 2.25 4.52 -28.34
CA THR A 24 2.08 5.28 -27.11
C THR A 24 2.21 4.36 -25.89
N THR A 25 2.91 4.81 -24.87
CA THR A 25 3.14 4.07 -23.62
C THR A 25 2.41 4.73 -22.47
N ILE A 26 2.46 4.12 -21.30
CA ILE A 26 1.86 4.64 -20.07
C ILE A 26 2.46 6.00 -19.64
N PHE A 27 3.66 6.36 -20.16
CA PHE A 27 4.32 7.65 -19.92
C PHE A 27 3.89 8.75 -20.89
N ASP A 28 3.12 8.42 -21.93
CA ASP A 28 2.69 9.39 -22.93
C ASP A 28 1.32 9.99 -22.55
N GLU A 29 1.20 11.31 -22.72
CA GLU A 29 -0.03 12.03 -22.41
C GLU A 29 -1.19 11.56 -23.32
N GLN A 30 -2.35 11.32 -22.71
CA GLN A 30 -3.60 11.09 -23.40
C GLN A 30 -4.63 12.12 -22.96
N VAL A 31 -5.11 12.92 -23.90
CA VAL A 31 -6.07 14.02 -23.64
C VAL A 31 -7.53 13.55 -23.47
N SER A 32 -7.83 12.28 -23.76
CA SER A 32 -9.17 11.71 -23.67
C SER A 32 -9.16 10.38 -22.91
N ARG A 33 -10.16 10.18 -22.06
CA ARG A 33 -10.35 8.91 -21.37
C ARG A 33 -10.74 7.75 -22.31
N LYS A 34 -11.29 8.05 -23.48
CA LYS A 34 -11.72 7.03 -24.45
C LYS A 34 -10.95 7.16 -25.76
N PRO A 35 -10.50 6.02 -26.33
CA PRO A 35 -10.61 4.67 -25.78
C PRO A 35 -9.74 4.49 -24.53
N ASN A 36 -10.26 3.79 -23.48
CA ASN A 36 -9.48 3.50 -22.28
C ASN A 36 -8.42 2.43 -22.59
N LYS A 37 -7.16 2.82 -22.60
CA LYS A 37 -6.03 1.93 -22.86
C LYS A 37 -5.73 0.99 -21.68
N TYR A 38 -6.10 1.40 -20.46
CA TYR A 38 -5.84 0.68 -19.21
C TYR A 38 -7.14 0.36 -18.46
N PRO A 39 -8.05 -0.47 -19.04
CA PRO A 39 -9.37 -0.75 -18.48
C PRO A 39 -9.31 -1.49 -17.14
N TRP A 40 -8.19 -2.11 -16.80
CA TRP A 40 -7.97 -2.77 -15.52
C TRP A 40 -8.04 -1.80 -14.32
N THR A 41 -7.80 -0.50 -14.53
CA THR A 41 -7.92 0.53 -13.48
C THR A 41 -9.33 0.60 -12.88
N GLU A 42 -10.35 0.36 -13.71
CA GLU A 42 -11.76 0.43 -13.31
C GLU A 42 -12.08 -0.59 -12.22
N LYS A 43 -11.49 -1.80 -12.29
CA LYS A 43 -11.70 -2.85 -11.29
C LYS A 43 -11.15 -2.47 -9.91
N PHE A 44 -9.97 -1.86 -9.85
CA PHE A 44 -9.39 -1.38 -8.60
C PHE A 44 -10.20 -0.23 -8.02
N ILE A 45 -10.59 0.74 -8.84
CA ILE A 45 -11.44 1.86 -8.42
C ILE A 45 -12.77 1.35 -7.87
N GLU A 46 -13.42 0.40 -8.55
CA GLU A 46 -14.68 -0.20 -8.11
C GLU A 46 -14.50 -0.93 -6.76
N ALA A 47 -13.42 -1.72 -6.61
CA ALA A 47 -13.14 -2.42 -5.37
C ALA A 47 -12.98 -1.45 -4.18
N MET A 48 -12.22 -0.35 -4.36
CA MET A 48 -12.03 0.67 -3.32
C MET A 48 -13.34 1.40 -3.00
N HIS A 49 -14.16 1.73 -4.01
CA HIS A 49 -15.47 2.35 -3.78
C HIS A 49 -16.43 1.41 -3.05
N ASN A 50 -16.40 0.12 -3.35
CA ASN A 50 -17.21 -0.88 -2.67
C ASN A 50 -16.74 -1.11 -1.22
N GLY A 51 -15.43 -0.99 -0.96
CA GLY A 51 -14.82 -1.06 0.36
C GLY A 51 -14.92 0.22 1.18
N PHE A 52 -15.46 1.33 0.66
CA PHE A 52 -15.45 2.63 1.31
C PHE A 52 -16.02 2.61 2.74
N TRP A 53 -15.30 3.18 3.68
CA TRP A 53 -15.64 3.34 5.08
C TRP A 53 -15.19 4.71 5.62
N THR A 54 -15.45 5.01 6.87
CA THR A 54 -15.01 6.24 7.53
C THR A 54 -14.52 5.95 8.94
N ASP A 55 -13.66 6.83 9.46
CA ASP A 55 -13.17 6.80 10.84
C ASP A 55 -14.25 6.74 11.92
N LYS A 56 -15.51 7.09 11.57
CA LYS A 56 -16.65 7.15 12.49
C LYS A 56 -17.42 5.83 12.64
N GLU A 57 -17.05 4.79 11.88
CA GLU A 57 -17.75 3.49 11.94
C GLU A 57 -17.50 2.75 13.25
N PHE A 58 -16.37 3.00 13.90
CA PHE A 58 -15.97 2.33 15.13
C PHE A 58 -16.11 3.23 16.35
N SER A 59 -16.66 2.69 17.44
CA SER A 59 -16.81 3.44 18.70
C SER A 59 -15.58 3.36 19.59
N PHE A 60 -14.84 2.25 19.55
CA PHE A 60 -13.71 1.89 20.40
C PHE A 60 -13.99 1.88 21.92
N LYS A 61 -15.26 1.92 22.35
CA LYS A 61 -15.61 1.99 23.78
C LYS A 61 -15.21 0.74 24.55
N SER A 62 -15.43 -0.43 23.96
CA SER A 62 -14.96 -1.71 24.52
C SER A 62 -13.45 -1.77 24.52
N ASP A 63 -12.83 -1.39 23.40
CA ASP A 63 -11.39 -1.43 23.23
C ASP A 63 -10.65 -0.54 24.24
N TYR A 64 -11.15 0.66 24.48
CA TYR A 64 -10.61 1.54 25.53
C TYR A 64 -10.65 0.89 26.91
N HIS A 65 -11.78 0.27 27.27
CA HIS A 65 -11.92 -0.43 28.55
C HIS A 65 -10.94 -1.63 28.63
N GLU A 66 -10.88 -2.46 27.60
CA GLU A 66 -10.01 -3.63 27.52
C GLU A 66 -8.53 -3.20 27.57
N PHE A 67 -8.16 -2.18 26.83
CA PHE A 67 -6.81 -1.61 26.81
C PHE A 67 -6.35 -1.14 28.20
N LYS A 68 -7.26 -0.50 28.96
CA LYS A 68 -6.93 0.01 30.33
C LYS A 68 -6.97 -1.08 31.40
N THR A 69 -7.77 -2.15 31.26
CA THR A 69 -8.08 -3.06 32.38
C THR A 69 -7.78 -4.54 32.16
N GLN A 70 -7.71 -5.00 30.90
CA GLN A 70 -7.58 -6.44 30.60
C GLN A 70 -6.17 -6.82 30.14
N LEU A 71 -5.43 -5.89 29.51
CA LEU A 71 -4.08 -6.13 29.05
C LEU A 71 -3.07 -6.01 30.20
N THR A 72 -2.07 -6.90 30.20
CA THR A 72 -0.89 -6.72 31.06
C THR A 72 -0.09 -5.48 30.61
N ASP A 73 0.80 -5.00 31.46
CA ASP A 73 1.64 -3.85 31.12
C ASP A 73 2.50 -4.10 29.86
N GLN A 74 3.03 -5.33 29.71
CA GLN A 74 3.78 -5.72 28.52
C GLN A 74 2.93 -5.72 27.26
N GLU A 75 1.72 -6.32 27.30
CA GLU A 75 0.80 -6.37 26.18
C GLU A 75 0.34 -4.96 25.76
N ARG A 76 0.03 -4.12 26.75
CA ARG A 76 -0.33 -2.72 26.51
C ARG A 76 0.80 -1.96 25.81
N GLU A 77 2.03 -2.16 26.25
CA GLU A 77 3.21 -1.54 25.66
C GLU A 77 3.42 -2.00 24.19
N ILE A 78 3.20 -3.27 23.90
CA ILE A 78 3.25 -3.80 22.53
C ILE A 78 2.21 -3.12 21.65
N ILE A 79 0.97 -2.98 22.11
CA ILE A 79 -0.10 -2.30 21.37
C ILE A 79 0.24 -0.82 21.13
N ILE A 80 0.73 -0.11 22.16
CA ILE A 80 1.18 1.28 22.05
C ILE A 80 2.23 1.44 20.95
N ARG A 81 3.26 0.61 20.98
CA ARG A 81 4.36 0.66 20.00
C ARG A 81 3.88 0.31 18.61
N THR A 82 3.02 -0.69 18.49
CA THR A 82 2.46 -1.13 17.22
C THR A 82 1.61 -0.03 16.57
N LEU A 83 0.68 0.57 17.31
CA LEU A 83 -0.16 1.65 16.80
C LEU A 83 0.65 2.91 16.49
N SER A 84 1.70 3.19 17.28
CA SER A 84 2.63 4.29 16.98
C SER A 84 3.40 4.05 15.67
N ALA A 85 3.78 2.81 15.39
CA ALA A 85 4.46 2.44 14.16
C ALA A 85 3.54 2.57 12.93
N ILE A 86 2.25 2.23 13.04
CA ILE A 86 1.26 2.42 11.97
C ILE A 86 1.06 3.93 11.72
N GLY A 87 0.67 4.69 12.73
CA GLY A 87 0.35 6.12 12.59
C GLY A 87 1.48 6.96 11.98
N GLN A 88 2.74 6.53 12.12
CA GLN A 88 3.87 7.21 11.51
C GLN A 88 3.90 7.06 9.98
N ILE A 89 3.52 5.89 9.43
CA ILE A 89 3.54 5.66 7.97
C ILE A 89 2.41 6.42 7.28
N GLU A 90 1.23 6.38 7.80
CA GLU A 90 0.00 6.95 7.23
C GLU A 90 0.14 8.44 6.85
N VAL A 91 1.00 9.19 7.53
CA VAL A 91 1.28 10.59 7.19
C VAL A 91 2.07 10.74 5.88
N ALA A 92 2.90 9.74 5.53
CA ALA A 92 3.86 9.82 4.44
C ALA A 92 3.31 9.35 3.08
N VAL A 93 2.32 8.44 3.08
CA VAL A 93 1.96 7.67 1.87
C VAL A 93 1.01 8.38 0.91
N LYS A 94 0.01 9.10 1.40
CA LYS A 94 -1.05 9.72 0.58
C LYS A 94 -0.56 10.62 -0.57
N SER A 95 0.57 11.30 -0.38
CA SER A 95 1.09 12.23 -1.39
C SER A 95 1.71 11.53 -2.60
N PHE A 96 2.10 10.28 -2.50
CA PHE A 96 2.67 9.52 -3.61
C PHE A 96 1.59 9.20 -4.66
N TRP A 97 0.50 8.59 -4.22
CA TRP A 97 -0.60 8.20 -5.11
C TRP A 97 -1.28 9.39 -5.76
N ALA A 98 -1.45 10.50 -5.06
CA ALA A 98 -2.01 11.73 -5.62
C ALA A 98 -1.23 12.27 -6.82
N LYS A 99 0.06 11.95 -6.94
CA LYS A 99 0.95 12.41 -8.01
C LYS A 99 1.19 11.40 -9.12
N VAL A 100 0.56 10.24 -9.07
CA VAL A 100 0.73 9.20 -10.10
C VAL A 100 0.40 9.74 -11.48
N GLY A 101 -0.70 10.48 -11.63
CA GLY A 101 -1.10 11.09 -12.91
C GLY A 101 -0.15 12.16 -13.46
N GLU A 102 0.74 12.75 -12.63
CA GLU A 102 1.77 13.68 -13.09
C GLU A 102 2.91 12.96 -13.84
N ASN A 103 3.18 11.70 -13.48
CA ASN A 103 4.24 10.88 -14.05
C ASN A 103 3.71 9.91 -15.12
N LEU A 104 2.48 9.46 -14.97
CA LEU A 104 1.77 8.56 -15.89
C LEU A 104 0.49 9.26 -16.36
N PRO A 105 0.60 10.17 -17.36
CA PRO A 105 -0.44 11.15 -17.69
C PRO A 105 -1.59 10.55 -18.53
N HIS A 106 -2.07 9.37 -18.14
CA HIS A 106 -3.29 8.77 -18.70
C HIS A 106 -4.46 9.01 -17.74
N PRO A 107 -5.63 9.50 -18.20
CA PRO A 107 -6.74 9.85 -17.32
C PRO A 107 -7.21 8.74 -16.38
N SER A 108 -7.26 7.49 -16.85
CA SER A 108 -7.67 6.35 -16.00
C SER A 108 -6.64 6.00 -14.92
N ILE A 109 -5.34 6.22 -15.19
CA ILE A 109 -4.27 6.04 -14.20
C ILE A 109 -4.32 7.17 -13.15
N ALA A 110 -4.55 8.41 -13.60
CA ALA A 110 -4.70 9.54 -12.69
C ALA A 110 -5.92 9.35 -11.77
N ASP A 111 -7.05 8.91 -12.30
CA ASP A 111 -8.26 8.61 -11.52
C ASP A 111 -7.99 7.54 -10.46
N LEU A 112 -7.28 6.46 -10.83
CA LEU A 112 -6.86 5.43 -9.87
C LEU A 112 -6.01 6.02 -8.75
N GLY A 113 -5.00 6.82 -9.07
CA GLY A 113 -4.14 7.49 -8.09
C GLY A 113 -4.91 8.41 -7.13
N TYR A 114 -5.91 9.14 -7.62
CA TYR A 114 -6.75 10.01 -6.77
C TYR A 114 -7.63 9.19 -5.82
N VAL A 115 -8.19 8.05 -6.27
CA VAL A 115 -8.98 7.18 -5.40
C VAL A 115 -8.10 6.56 -4.32
N MET A 116 -6.92 6.04 -4.67
CA MET A 116 -5.95 5.52 -3.70
C MET A 116 -5.56 6.60 -2.68
N ALA A 117 -5.21 7.80 -3.13
CA ALA A 117 -4.88 8.91 -2.23
C ALA A 117 -6.04 9.31 -1.29
N ASN A 118 -7.30 9.16 -1.71
CA ASN A 118 -8.45 9.38 -0.85
C ASN A 118 -8.58 8.31 0.23
N VAL A 119 -8.30 7.06 -0.09
CA VAL A 119 -8.25 5.95 0.89
C VAL A 119 -7.20 6.25 1.97
N GLU A 120 -6.01 6.72 1.59
CA GLU A 120 -4.96 7.13 2.55
C GLU A 120 -5.38 8.28 3.48
N VAL A 121 -6.25 9.18 3.01
CA VAL A 121 -6.82 10.21 3.89
C VAL A 121 -7.73 9.59 4.95
N ILE A 122 -8.50 8.55 4.60
CA ILE A 122 -9.36 7.82 5.54
C ILE A 122 -8.50 7.10 6.58
N HIS A 123 -7.44 6.39 6.16
CA HIS A 123 -6.49 5.71 7.04
C HIS A 123 -5.89 6.69 8.06
N ASN A 124 -5.34 7.81 7.58
CA ASN A 124 -4.74 8.82 8.45
C ASN A 124 -5.73 9.34 9.52
N ASN A 125 -6.96 9.69 9.11
CA ASN A 125 -7.98 10.16 10.04
C ASN A 125 -8.38 9.08 11.05
N ALA A 126 -8.46 7.82 10.60
CA ALA A 126 -8.86 6.70 11.45
C ALA A 126 -7.81 6.38 12.52
N TYR A 127 -6.53 6.38 12.17
CA TYR A 127 -5.46 6.16 13.16
C TYR A 127 -5.25 7.34 14.08
N GLU A 128 -5.38 8.59 13.60
CA GLU A 128 -5.38 9.78 14.46
C GLU A 128 -6.49 9.69 15.52
N ARG A 129 -7.71 9.34 15.10
CA ARG A 129 -8.84 9.16 16.01
C ARG A 129 -8.63 8.00 16.98
N LEU A 130 -8.09 6.86 16.52
CA LEU A 130 -7.82 5.71 17.38
C LEU A 130 -6.80 6.05 18.48
N LEU A 131 -5.71 6.73 18.13
CA LEU A 131 -4.70 7.18 19.09
C LEU A 131 -5.31 8.12 20.14
N SER A 132 -6.19 9.04 19.71
CA SER A 132 -6.89 9.97 20.62
C SER A 132 -7.84 9.22 21.56
N VAL A 133 -8.65 8.28 21.05
CA VAL A 133 -9.59 7.51 21.89
C VAL A 133 -8.86 6.64 22.92
N LEU A 134 -7.68 6.12 22.60
CA LEU A 134 -6.88 5.29 23.51
C LEU A 134 -6.00 6.12 24.48
N ASP A 135 -6.06 7.45 24.45
CA ASP A 135 -5.21 8.38 25.24
C ASP A 135 -3.70 8.15 24.92
N MET A 136 -3.35 8.03 23.66
CA MET A 136 -1.99 7.69 23.21
C MET A 136 -1.24 8.84 22.53
N GLU A 137 -1.80 10.03 22.43
CA GLU A 137 -1.25 11.16 21.67
C GLU A 137 0.16 11.55 22.15
N ASP A 138 0.34 11.73 23.48
CA ASP A 138 1.63 12.13 24.06
C ASP A 138 2.73 11.05 23.81
N VAL A 139 2.39 9.78 24.05
CA VAL A 139 3.35 8.67 23.87
C VAL A 139 3.66 8.45 22.38
N PHE A 140 2.71 8.71 21.49
CA PHE A 140 2.95 8.68 20.05
C PHE A 140 3.98 9.73 19.63
N GLU A 141 3.84 10.99 20.08
CA GLU A 141 4.80 12.06 19.80
C GLU A 141 6.21 11.74 20.34
N GLU A 142 6.30 11.09 21.50
CA GLU A 142 7.59 10.63 22.06
C GLU A 142 8.19 9.51 21.21
N ASN A 143 7.39 8.53 20.82
CA ASN A 143 7.83 7.40 19.98
C ASN A 143 8.36 7.85 18.62
N LEU A 144 7.79 8.92 18.02
CA LEU A 144 8.28 9.48 16.77
C LEU A 144 9.75 9.96 16.84
N LYS A 145 10.28 10.24 18.03
CA LYS A 145 11.67 10.71 18.22
C LYS A 145 12.68 9.57 18.30
N LEU A 146 12.23 8.32 18.41
CA LEU A 146 13.08 7.16 18.53
C LEU A 146 13.91 6.91 17.26
N GLU A 147 15.16 6.49 17.44
CA GLU A 147 16.14 6.31 16.36
C GLU A 147 15.63 5.33 15.28
N TRP A 148 15.01 4.21 15.69
CA TRP A 148 14.49 3.20 14.75
C TRP A 148 13.28 3.71 13.97
N ILE A 149 12.40 4.49 14.58
CA ILE A 149 11.30 5.15 13.87
C ILE A 149 11.86 6.17 12.86
N GLN A 150 12.81 7.00 13.26
CA GLN A 150 13.46 7.94 12.35
C GLN A 150 14.25 7.23 11.24
N GLY A 151 14.87 6.09 11.54
CA GLY A 151 15.55 5.23 10.56
C GLY A 151 14.56 4.69 9.51
N ARG A 152 13.37 4.25 9.93
CA ARG A 152 12.28 3.81 9.04
C ARG A 152 11.78 4.96 8.17
N VAL A 153 11.49 6.14 8.74
CA VAL A 153 11.10 7.34 7.97
C VAL A 153 12.12 7.68 6.91
N LYS A 154 13.41 7.64 7.24
CA LYS A 154 14.49 7.88 6.29
C LYS A 154 14.51 6.84 5.16
N TYR A 155 14.31 5.57 5.50
CA TYR A 155 14.22 4.50 4.52
C TYR A 155 13.01 4.69 3.60
N LEU A 156 11.81 4.90 4.16
CA LEU A 156 10.57 5.08 3.41
C LEU A 156 10.64 6.26 2.42
N LYS A 157 11.44 7.29 2.71
CA LYS A 157 11.66 8.43 1.82
C LYS A 157 12.69 8.19 0.71
N LYS A 158 13.31 7.01 0.62
CA LYS A 158 14.31 6.72 -0.43
C LYS A 158 13.78 6.85 -1.85
N TYR A 159 12.50 6.57 -2.07
CA TYR A 159 11.87 6.76 -3.37
C TYR A 159 11.98 8.21 -3.90
N THR A 160 12.19 9.19 -3.02
CA THR A 160 12.40 10.60 -3.40
C THR A 160 13.80 10.89 -3.90
N HIS A 161 14.76 10.00 -3.69
CA HIS A 161 16.15 10.19 -4.09
C HIS A 161 16.31 9.96 -5.59
N ARG A 162 17.08 10.87 -6.23
CA ARG A 162 17.32 10.79 -7.66
C ARG A 162 18.60 10.02 -7.96
N PHE A 163 18.47 8.88 -8.65
CA PHE A 163 19.56 8.01 -9.05
C PHE A 163 19.75 7.96 -10.57
N TYR A 164 18.65 7.96 -11.33
CA TYR A 164 18.67 7.80 -12.77
C TYR A 164 18.49 9.14 -13.49
N LYS A 165 19.14 9.28 -14.65
CA LYS A 165 18.98 10.45 -15.54
C LYS A 165 17.69 10.37 -16.34
N ASP A 166 17.33 9.16 -16.83
CA ASP A 166 16.04 8.91 -17.46
C ASP A 166 14.92 9.05 -16.42
N SER A 167 14.04 9.99 -16.66
CA SER A 167 12.94 10.30 -15.72
C SER A 167 11.95 9.13 -15.60
N ARG A 168 11.77 8.33 -16.66
CA ARG A 168 10.88 7.16 -16.66
C ARG A 168 11.47 6.05 -15.79
N LYS A 169 12.78 5.73 -15.94
CA LYS A 169 13.48 4.77 -15.08
C LYS A 169 13.52 5.24 -13.63
N GLN A 170 13.72 6.54 -13.41
CA GLN A 170 13.68 7.13 -12.07
C GLN A 170 12.31 6.97 -11.42
N TYR A 171 11.23 7.23 -12.16
CA TYR A 171 9.88 7.05 -11.65
C TYR A 171 9.55 5.57 -11.41
N LEU A 172 9.93 4.68 -12.33
CA LEU A 172 9.79 3.23 -12.16
C LEU A 172 10.49 2.75 -10.87
N TYR A 173 11.72 3.20 -10.62
CA TYR A 173 12.44 2.89 -9.38
C TYR A 173 11.66 3.37 -8.14
N ALA A 174 11.17 4.61 -8.15
CA ALA A 174 10.38 5.15 -7.06
C ALA A 174 9.07 4.38 -6.84
N LEU A 175 8.38 4.04 -7.93
CA LEU A 175 7.14 3.27 -7.90
C LEU A 175 7.35 1.86 -7.34
N ILE A 176 8.44 1.17 -7.73
CA ILE A 176 8.78 -0.15 -7.20
C ILE A 176 9.04 -0.07 -5.70
N LEU A 177 9.87 0.88 -5.23
CA LEU A 177 10.15 1.03 -3.79
C LEU A 177 8.87 1.29 -2.99
N PHE A 178 8.03 2.18 -3.49
CA PHE A 178 6.80 2.54 -2.82
C PHE A 178 5.82 1.37 -2.78
N THR A 179 5.50 0.79 -3.93
CA THR A 179 4.55 -0.32 -4.05
C THR A 179 4.98 -1.54 -3.25
N LEU A 180 6.24 -2.00 -3.39
CA LEU A 180 6.65 -3.25 -2.80
C LEU A 180 6.97 -3.13 -1.32
N PHE A 181 7.63 -2.05 -0.90
CA PHE A 181 8.18 -1.98 0.46
C PHE A 181 7.39 -1.06 1.39
N VAL A 182 6.72 -0.03 0.87
CA VAL A 182 5.82 0.79 1.69
C VAL A 182 4.47 0.12 1.82
N GLU A 183 3.76 -0.10 0.70
CA GLU A 183 2.39 -0.62 0.68
C GLU A 183 2.29 -2.09 1.09
N ASN A 184 3.22 -2.94 0.64
CA ASN A 184 3.11 -4.40 0.81
C ASN A 184 3.94 -5.00 1.95
N VAL A 185 4.85 -4.25 2.58
CA VAL A 185 5.74 -4.77 3.63
C VAL A 185 5.64 -3.98 4.93
N SER A 186 5.77 -2.64 4.86
CA SER A 186 6.07 -1.84 6.05
C SER A 186 4.99 -1.76 7.12
N LEU A 187 3.72 -2.06 6.81
CA LEU A 187 2.59 -2.06 7.75
C LEU A 187 2.20 -3.46 8.22
N PHE A 188 2.59 -4.49 7.51
CA PHE A 188 2.00 -5.82 7.68
C PHE A 188 2.39 -6.52 8.97
N SER A 189 3.60 -6.31 9.50
CA SER A 189 3.97 -6.85 10.81
C SER A 189 3.16 -6.20 11.95
N GLN A 190 2.77 -4.95 11.80
CA GLN A 190 1.91 -4.24 12.73
C GLN A 190 0.46 -4.75 12.67
N PHE A 191 -0.07 -4.93 11.47
CA PHE A 191 -1.39 -5.52 11.27
C PHE A 191 -1.46 -6.93 11.87
N TYR A 192 -0.42 -7.74 11.65
CA TYR A 192 -0.28 -9.05 12.24
C TYR A 192 -0.41 -9.03 13.76
N ILE A 193 0.29 -8.13 14.44
CA ILE A 193 0.25 -8.01 15.91
C ILE A 193 -1.17 -7.71 16.39
N ILE A 194 -1.84 -6.72 15.82
CA ILE A 194 -3.21 -6.34 16.23
C ILE A 194 -4.19 -7.50 15.99
N ASN A 195 -4.15 -8.11 14.80
CA ASN A 195 -5.01 -9.24 14.48
C ASN A 195 -4.70 -10.46 15.39
N TRP A 196 -3.43 -10.68 15.77
CA TRP A 196 -3.07 -11.73 16.71
C TRP A 196 -3.71 -11.52 18.09
N PHE A 197 -3.72 -10.30 18.63
CA PHE A 197 -4.36 -9.98 19.90
C PHE A 197 -5.87 -10.20 19.85
N ALA A 198 -6.53 -9.75 18.81
CA ALA A 198 -7.96 -9.98 18.64
C ALA A 198 -8.31 -11.46 18.55
N ARG A 199 -7.51 -12.22 17.76
CA ARG A 199 -7.71 -13.66 17.54
C ARG A 199 -7.43 -14.49 18.78
N ASN A 200 -6.33 -14.26 19.49
CA ASN A 200 -5.84 -15.15 20.55
C ASN A 200 -6.23 -14.68 21.97
N LYS A 201 -6.41 -13.39 22.18
CA LYS A 201 -6.82 -12.81 23.48
C LYS A 201 -8.27 -12.34 23.49
N ASN A 202 -8.92 -12.26 22.33
CA ASN A 202 -10.31 -11.82 22.16
C ASN A 202 -10.57 -10.38 22.67
N VAL A 203 -9.61 -9.47 22.44
CA VAL A 203 -9.62 -8.05 22.84
C VAL A 203 -9.43 -7.13 21.64
N LEU A 204 -9.75 -5.84 21.79
CA LEU A 204 -9.50 -4.78 20.80
C LEU A 204 -10.18 -5.03 19.43
N LYS A 205 -11.46 -5.43 19.46
CA LYS A 205 -12.19 -5.84 18.25
C LYS A 205 -12.50 -4.72 17.27
N ASP A 206 -12.81 -3.51 17.76
CA ASP A 206 -13.02 -2.34 16.89
C ASP A 206 -11.70 -1.93 16.25
N THR A 207 -10.59 -1.97 16.99
CA THR A 207 -9.23 -1.73 16.50
C THR A 207 -8.84 -2.78 15.45
N ASP A 208 -9.07 -4.07 15.73
CA ASP A 208 -8.85 -5.17 14.80
C ASP A 208 -9.64 -5.00 13.49
N GLN A 209 -10.91 -4.65 13.58
CA GLN A 209 -11.75 -4.44 12.41
C GLN A 209 -11.27 -3.26 11.56
N GLN A 210 -10.85 -2.15 12.20
CA GLN A 210 -10.23 -1.02 11.49
C GLN A 210 -8.94 -1.45 10.79
N VAL A 211 -8.08 -2.20 11.48
CA VAL A 211 -6.84 -2.74 10.92
C VAL A 211 -7.13 -3.69 9.75
N CYS A 212 -8.16 -4.53 9.85
CA CYS A 212 -8.57 -5.41 8.75
C CYS A 212 -9.00 -4.63 7.50
N TYR A 213 -9.73 -3.51 7.67
CA TYR A 213 -10.10 -2.65 6.55
C TYR A 213 -8.87 -2.01 5.91
N THR A 214 -8.00 -1.37 6.71
CA THR A 214 -6.74 -0.82 6.21
C THR A 214 -5.90 -1.88 5.49
N ARG A 215 -5.66 -3.03 6.12
CA ARG A 215 -4.88 -4.14 5.56
C ARG A 215 -5.37 -4.58 4.17
N ASN A 216 -6.68 -4.69 4.00
CA ASN A 216 -7.28 -5.10 2.74
C ASN A 216 -7.09 -4.02 1.66
N GLU A 217 -7.20 -2.75 2.02
CA GLU A 217 -7.00 -1.63 1.11
C GLU A 217 -5.52 -1.47 0.73
N GLU A 218 -4.58 -1.62 1.69
CA GLU A 218 -3.13 -1.64 1.40
C GLU A 218 -2.76 -2.76 0.42
N ASN A 219 -3.38 -3.93 0.58
CA ASN A 219 -3.17 -5.01 -0.38
C ASN A 219 -3.71 -4.66 -1.78
N LEU A 220 -4.85 -3.96 -1.88
CA LEU A 220 -5.35 -3.45 -3.18
C LEU A 220 -4.41 -2.41 -3.78
N HIS A 221 -3.83 -1.51 -2.96
CA HIS A 221 -2.82 -0.54 -3.40
C HIS A 221 -1.58 -1.23 -3.96
N ALA A 222 -1.05 -2.23 -3.24
CA ALA A 222 0.08 -3.03 -3.69
C ALA A 222 -0.19 -3.74 -5.03
N LEU A 223 -1.36 -4.39 -5.16
CA LEU A 223 -1.78 -5.05 -6.40
C LEU A 223 -1.93 -4.06 -7.56
N ALA A 224 -2.52 -2.89 -7.32
CA ALA A 224 -2.66 -1.84 -8.33
C ALA A 224 -1.28 -1.30 -8.76
N GLY A 225 -0.39 -1.05 -7.81
CA GLY A 225 0.98 -0.63 -8.07
C GLY A 225 1.77 -1.67 -8.88
N CYS A 226 1.67 -2.97 -8.52
CA CYS A 226 2.27 -4.07 -9.28
C CYS A 226 1.70 -4.15 -10.71
N GLN A 227 0.40 -3.91 -10.90
CA GLN A 227 -0.19 -3.88 -12.23
C GLN A 227 0.35 -2.71 -13.07
N ILE A 228 0.57 -1.53 -12.48
CA ILE A 228 1.24 -0.41 -13.15
C ILE A 228 2.68 -0.81 -13.54
N ILE A 229 3.46 -1.37 -12.62
CA ILE A 229 4.84 -1.80 -12.85
C ILE A 229 4.92 -2.83 -13.97
N ASN A 230 4.05 -3.84 -13.96
CA ASN A 230 4.01 -4.87 -15.00
C ASN A 230 3.56 -4.31 -16.35
N THR A 231 2.65 -3.33 -16.37
CA THR A 231 2.28 -2.60 -17.59
C THR A 231 3.48 -1.83 -18.17
N ILE A 232 4.29 -1.17 -17.31
CA ILE A 232 5.52 -0.52 -17.75
C ILE A 232 6.49 -1.55 -18.31
N ARG A 233 6.62 -2.74 -17.70
CA ARG A 233 7.49 -3.83 -18.19
C ARG A 233 7.07 -4.34 -19.57
N GLU A 234 5.78 -4.49 -19.79
CA GLU A 234 5.24 -4.92 -21.10
C GLU A 234 5.45 -3.88 -22.22
N GLU A 235 5.34 -2.60 -21.88
CA GLU A 235 5.45 -1.52 -22.84
C GLU A 235 6.89 -1.05 -23.09
N LEU A 236 7.74 -1.09 -22.05
CA LEU A 236 9.11 -0.56 -22.01
C LEU A 236 10.06 -1.52 -21.28
N PRO A 237 10.25 -2.76 -21.80
CA PRO A 237 11.07 -3.78 -21.14
C PRO A 237 12.54 -3.35 -20.95
N GLU A 238 13.02 -2.40 -21.77
CA GLU A 238 14.39 -1.87 -21.67
C GLU A 238 14.65 -1.08 -20.36
N LEU A 239 13.61 -0.69 -19.64
CA LEU A 239 13.77 -0.04 -18.33
C LEU A 239 14.11 -1.05 -17.21
N PHE A 240 13.87 -2.35 -17.43
CA PHE A 240 14.07 -3.43 -16.47
C PHE A 240 15.39 -4.16 -16.74
N ASP A 241 16.48 -3.45 -16.61
CA ASP A 241 17.83 -3.98 -16.75
C ASP A 241 18.40 -4.51 -15.42
N ASP A 242 19.54 -5.19 -15.49
CA ASP A 242 20.23 -5.77 -14.33
C ASP A 242 20.58 -4.72 -13.28
N GLU A 243 20.90 -3.48 -13.71
CA GLU A 243 21.20 -2.37 -12.78
C GLU A 243 20.01 -2.02 -11.90
N LEU A 244 18.79 -1.98 -12.47
CA LEU A 244 17.56 -1.73 -11.72
C LEU A 244 17.27 -2.89 -10.78
N GLU A 245 17.35 -4.14 -11.26
CA GLU A 245 17.10 -5.33 -10.43
C GLU A 245 18.07 -5.39 -9.25
N ASP A 246 19.38 -5.30 -9.48
CA ASP A 246 20.39 -5.32 -8.41
C ASP A 246 20.16 -4.23 -7.37
N LYS A 247 19.76 -3.03 -7.83
CA LYS A 247 19.46 -1.95 -6.92
C LYS A 247 18.22 -2.21 -6.09
N ILE A 248 17.16 -2.74 -6.67
CA ILE A 248 15.93 -3.09 -5.94
C ILE A 248 16.18 -4.21 -4.92
N LEU A 249 16.94 -5.25 -5.29
CA LEU A 249 17.32 -6.33 -4.36
C LEU A 249 18.13 -5.80 -3.17
N LYS A 250 19.01 -4.82 -3.40
CA LYS A 250 19.73 -4.15 -2.32
C LYS A 250 18.77 -3.37 -1.42
N GLU A 251 17.82 -2.62 -2.00
CA GLU A 251 16.83 -1.87 -1.22
C GLU A 251 15.89 -2.81 -0.43
N ALA A 252 15.58 -4.00 -0.96
CA ALA A 252 14.85 -5.03 -0.23
C ALA A 252 15.57 -5.47 1.07
N GLY A 253 16.89 -5.68 0.98
CA GLY A 253 17.72 -5.96 2.17
C GLY A 253 17.71 -4.81 3.19
N GLU A 254 17.75 -3.56 2.74
CA GLU A 254 17.68 -2.39 3.63
C GLU A 254 16.27 -2.21 4.23
N ALA A 255 15.20 -2.54 3.49
CA ALA A 255 13.83 -2.61 4.00
C ALA A 255 13.73 -3.60 5.15
N PHE A 256 14.22 -4.83 4.94
CA PHE A 256 14.23 -5.85 5.98
C PHE A 256 14.98 -5.40 7.24
N LEU A 257 16.15 -4.74 7.09
CA LEU A 257 16.91 -4.24 8.23
C LEU A 257 16.17 -3.13 9.00
N ALA A 258 15.45 -2.26 8.29
CA ALA A 258 14.64 -1.20 8.92
C ALA A 258 13.45 -1.81 9.67
N GLU A 259 12.69 -2.70 9.04
CA GLU A 259 11.54 -3.36 9.65
C GLU A 259 11.95 -4.29 10.82
N SER A 260 13.09 -4.97 10.73
CA SER A 260 13.61 -5.80 11.83
C SER A 260 13.82 -5.01 13.13
N LYS A 261 14.32 -3.76 13.04
CA LYS A 261 14.47 -2.88 14.22
C LYS A 261 13.12 -2.45 14.81
N ILE A 262 12.16 -2.18 13.95
CA ILE A 262 10.78 -1.87 14.37
C ILE A 262 10.16 -3.09 15.06
N ILE A 263 10.31 -4.28 14.49
CA ILE A 263 9.81 -5.53 15.06
C ILE A 263 10.43 -5.80 16.44
N ASP A 264 11.75 -5.68 16.58
CA ASP A 264 12.43 -5.88 17.87
C ASP A 264 11.91 -4.92 18.95
N TRP A 265 11.65 -3.68 18.56
CA TRP A 265 11.08 -2.69 19.46
C TRP A 265 9.61 -2.97 19.80
N MET A 266 8.76 -3.28 18.80
CA MET A 266 7.34 -3.56 19.02
C MET A 266 7.13 -4.82 19.85
N ALA A 267 7.83 -5.90 19.52
CA ALA A 267 7.67 -7.20 20.18
C ALA A 267 8.02 -7.18 21.67
N ASN A 268 8.88 -6.27 22.10
CA ASN A 268 9.20 -6.04 23.52
C ASN A 268 9.48 -7.33 24.33
N GLY A 269 10.14 -8.29 23.68
CA GLY A 269 10.49 -9.58 24.29
C GLY A 269 9.33 -10.57 24.46
N ILE A 270 8.16 -10.33 23.83
CA ILE A 270 7.07 -11.31 23.82
C ILE A 270 7.51 -12.59 23.11
N ASN A 271 7.10 -13.72 23.67
CA ASN A 271 7.36 -15.05 23.12
C ASN A 271 6.13 -15.96 23.37
N GLU A 272 5.09 -15.70 22.62
CA GLU A 272 3.84 -16.46 22.63
C GLU A 272 3.75 -17.31 21.36
N LYS A 273 2.92 -18.34 21.39
CA LYS A 273 2.65 -19.14 20.18
C LYS A 273 2.07 -18.24 19.09
N GLY A 274 2.73 -18.23 17.94
CA GLY A 274 2.35 -17.40 16.79
C GLY A 274 2.69 -15.92 16.96
N LEU A 275 3.42 -15.49 18.01
CA LEU A 275 3.84 -14.10 18.17
C LEU A 275 5.19 -13.99 18.89
N SER A 276 6.22 -13.70 18.14
CA SER A 276 7.55 -13.32 18.64
C SER A 276 8.28 -12.46 17.60
N ALA A 277 9.36 -11.80 17.98
CA ALA A 277 10.19 -11.06 17.05
C ALA A 277 10.74 -11.96 15.92
N LEU A 278 11.05 -13.21 16.21
CA LEU A 278 11.54 -14.17 15.22
C LEU A 278 10.46 -14.49 14.17
N ILE A 279 9.26 -14.83 14.61
CA ILE A 279 8.10 -15.14 13.73
C ILE A 279 7.80 -13.94 12.83
N LEU A 280 7.72 -12.74 13.39
CA LEU A 280 7.44 -11.52 12.63
C LEU A 280 8.54 -11.21 11.60
N LYS A 281 9.80 -11.52 11.88
CA LYS A 281 10.90 -11.33 10.93
C LYS A 281 10.83 -12.33 9.77
N GLU A 282 10.50 -13.60 10.03
CA GLU A 282 10.29 -14.57 8.96
C GLU A 282 9.08 -14.21 8.09
N PHE A 283 7.99 -13.76 8.72
CA PHE A 283 6.84 -13.22 8.01
C PHE A 283 7.21 -12.05 7.07
N VAL A 284 7.99 -11.08 7.54
CA VAL A 284 8.41 -9.93 6.71
C VAL A 284 9.37 -10.36 5.61
N LYS A 285 10.28 -11.32 5.84
CA LYS A 285 11.15 -11.89 4.79
C LYS A 285 10.32 -12.50 3.67
N ASN A 286 9.31 -13.30 4.03
CA ASN A 286 8.42 -13.92 3.04
C ASN A 286 7.66 -12.86 2.23
N ARG A 287 7.09 -11.86 2.89
CA ARG A 287 6.40 -10.78 2.19
C ARG A 287 7.30 -9.99 1.24
N ILE A 288 8.56 -9.76 1.59
CA ILE A 288 9.55 -9.15 0.68
C ILE A 288 9.76 -10.03 -0.57
N ASN A 289 9.94 -11.34 -0.37
CA ASN A 289 10.11 -12.27 -1.49
C ASN A 289 8.88 -12.32 -2.39
N GLU A 290 7.68 -12.41 -1.82
CA GLU A 290 6.41 -12.39 -2.57
C GLU A 290 6.25 -11.08 -3.34
N SER A 291 6.55 -9.94 -2.71
CA SER A 291 6.50 -8.63 -3.36
C SER A 291 7.42 -8.56 -4.59
N LEU A 292 8.65 -9.05 -4.46
CA LEU A 292 9.59 -9.13 -5.58
C LEU A 292 9.10 -10.07 -6.69
N ALA A 293 8.56 -11.23 -6.32
CA ALA A 293 8.00 -12.20 -7.26
C ALA A 293 6.80 -11.63 -8.07
N MET A 294 5.97 -10.77 -7.46
CA MET A 294 4.83 -10.13 -8.15
C MET A 294 5.25 -9.29 -9.37
N ILE A 295 6.48 -8.78 -9.37
CA ILE A 295 7.05 -8.04 -10.49
C ILE A 295 8.16 -8.82 -11.22
N GLY A 296 8.27 -10.13 -10.98
CA GLY A 296 9.19 -11.03 -11.68
C GLY A 296 10.66 -10.88 -11.30
N PHE A 297 10.97 -10.33 -10.12
CA PHE A 297 12.32 -10.27 -9.57
C PHE A 297 12.63 -11.49 -8.70
N LYS A 298 13.93 -11.73 -8.44
CA LYS A 298 14.40 -12.88 -7.66
C LYS A 298 14.15 -12.66 -6.17
N ASN A 299 13.94 -13.75 -5.45
CA ASN A 299 13.93 -13.73 -3.98
C ASN A 299 15.31 -13.35 -3.44
N VAL A 300 15.30 -12.61 -2.31
CA VAL A 300 16.52 -12.09 -1.67
C VAL A 300 16.67 -12.57 -0.22
N CYS A 301 15.60 -13.00 0.41
CA CYS A 301 15.60 -13.47 1.80
C CYS A 301 15.55 -15.00 1.87
N GLU A 302 16.39 -15.59 2.72
CA GLU A 302 16.22 -16.98 3.16
C GLU A 302 15.16 -17.01 4.27
N VAL A 303 14.13 -17.83 4.09
CA VAL A 303 12.99 -17.95 5.01
C VAL A 303 13.04 -19.30 5.69
N ASP A 304 12.79 -19.34 6.99
CA ASP A 304 12.57 -20.55 7.75
C ASP A 304 11.10 -20.97 7.63
N GLU A 305 10.84 -22.00 6.82
CA GLU A 305 9.49 -22.47 6.51
C GLU A 305 8.74 -23.02 7.75
N GLU A 306 9.46 -23.64 8.71
CA GLU A 306 8.83 -24.17 9.93
C GLU A 306 8.29 -23.02 10.80
N ILE A 307 9.03 -21.91 10.87
CA ILE A 307 8.60 -20.72 11.61
C ILE A 307 7.49 -19.98 10.83
N LEU A 308 7.60 -19.93 9.50
CA LEU A 308 6.61 -19.28 8.66
C LEU A 308 5.23 -19.94 8.75
N GLU A 309 5.15 -21.26 8.94
CA GLU A 309 3.87 -21.98 9.13
C GLU A 309 3.00 -21.37 10.25
N GLU A 310 3.62 -20.81 11.30
CA GLU A 310 2.88 -20.15 12.38
C GLU A 310 2.14 -18.88 11.93
N THR A 311 2.49 -18.31 10.78
CA THR A 311 1.89 -17.09 10.24
C THR A 311 0.81 -17.31 9.18
N MET A 312 0.62 -18.54 8.72
CA MET A 312 -0.27 -18.90 7.61
C MET A 312 -1.72 -18.43 7.80
N TRP A 313 -2.20 -18.45 9.04
CA TRP A 313 -3.56 -17.98 9.37
C TRP A 313 -3.81 -16.53 8.90
N PHE A 314 -2.81 -15.67 8.97
CA PHE A 314 -2.93 -14.27 8.57
C PHE A 314 -3.07 -14.14 7.04
N GLU A 315 -2.28 -14.88 6.28
CA GLU A 315 -2.36 -14.89 4.81
C GLU A 315 -3.67 -15.53 4.34
N GLU A 316 -4.15 -16.58 5.00
CA GLU A 316 -5.45 -17.20 4.70
C GLU A 316 -6.61 -16.23 4.91
N GLU A 317 -6.59 -15.43 5.98
CA GLU A 317 -7.60 -14.39 6.22
C GLU A 317 -7.51 -13.26 5.18
N LEU A 318 -6.30 -12.84 4.80
CA LEU A 318 -6.09 -11.81 3.79
C LEU A 318 -6.62 -12.27 2.41
N ILE A 319 -6.32 -13.50 1.99
CA ILE A 319 -6.79 -14.07 0.73
C ILE A 319 -8.31 -14.26 0.76
N GLY A 320 -8.86 -14.77 1.85
CA GLY A 320 -10.30 -15.00 2.01
C GLY A 320 -11.11 -13.70 1.86
N ASN A 321 -10.66 -12.62 2.44
CA ASN A 321 -11.29 -11.29 2.34
C ASN A 321 -11.15 -10.71 0.93
N ASN A 322 -9.96 -10.77 0.33
CA ASN A 322 -9.70 -10.22 -1.00
C ASN A 322 -10.50 -10.92 -2.09
N MET A 323 -10.65 -12.25 -2.04
CA MET A 323 -11.47 -12.98 -3.01
C MET A 323 -12.96 -12.62 -2.88
N THR A 324 -13.42 -12.28 -1.70
CA THR A 324 -14.80 -11.86 -1.47
C THR A 324 -15.05 -10.45 -2.00
N ASP A 325 -14.13 -9.53 -1.78
CA ASP A 325 -14.27 -8.12 -2.17
C ASP A 325 -13.96 -7.88 -3.66
N PHE A 326 -13.00 -8.61 -4.22
CA PHE A 326 -12.59 -8.43 -5.62
C PHE A 326 -13.50 -9.15 -6.64
N PHE A 327 -14.16 -10.28 -6.23
CA PHE A 327 -14.96 -11.12 -7.13
C PHE A 327 -16.45 -11.17 -6.80
N LYS A 328 -16.89 -10.63 -5.65
CA LYS A 328 -18.31 -10.58 -5.28
C LYS A 328 -18.71 -9.16 -4.91
N ALA A 329 -19.82 -8.69 -5.50
CA ALA A 329 -20.59 -7.61 -4.90
C ALA A 329 -20.84 -7.94 -3.41
N ARG A 330 -20.73 -6.92 -2.53
CA ARG A 330 -20.96 -7.05 -1.07
C ARG A 330 -22.10 -8.03 -0.78
N PRO A 331 -21.97 -8.89 0.24
CA PRO A 331 -23.14 -9.57 0.78
C PRO A 331 -24.18 -8.51 1.13
N THR A 332 -25.38 -8.65 0.63
CA THR A 332 -26.50 -7.72 0.79
C THR A 332 -26.92 -7.48 2.26
N GLU A 333 -26.31 -8.16 3.22
CA GLU A 333 -26.53 -8.02 4.65
C GLU A 333 -25.92 -6.76 5.28
N TYR A 334 -24.95 -6.12 4.62
CA TYR A 334 -24.41 -4.80 4.96
C TYR A 334 -24.82 -3.72 3.96
N ALA A 335 -26.09 -3.73 3.53
CA ALA A 335 -26.65 -2.57 2.87
C ALA A 335 -26.56 -1.39 3.86
N LYS A 336 -25.68 -0.42 3.56
CA LYS A 336 -25.76 0.90 4.20
C LYS A 336 -27.24 1.28 4.20
N LYS A 337 -27.79 1.67 5.37
CA LYS A 337 -29.10 2.29 5.41
C LYS A 337 -29.08 3.38 4.37
N SER A 338 -29.68 3.14 3.22
CA SER A 338 -30.01 4.19 2.27
C SER A 338 -30.96 5.11 3.02
N GLN A 339 -30.48 6.26 3.47
CA GLN A 339 -31.37 7.34 3.81
C GLN A 339 -32.00 7.74 2.49
N HIS A 340 -33.23 7.31 2.28
CA HIS A 340 -34.11 7.93 1.30
C HIS A 340 -34.39 9.34 1.81
N TYR A 341 -33.81 10.33 1.20
CA TYR A 341 -34.28 11.70 1.31
C TYR A 341 -35.44 11.82 0.33
N ASP A 342 -36.65 12.05 0.83
CA ASP A 342 -37.76 12.49 0.02
C ASP A 342 -37.55 13.95 -0.38
N GLU A 343 -38.15 14.39 -1.49
CA GLU A 343 -38.02 15.77 -2.00
C GLU A 343 -38.42 16.83 -0.95
N ASP A 344 -39.20 16.46 0.07
CA ASP A 344 -39.63 17.32 1.19
C ASP A 344 -38.53 17.52 2.27
N ASP A 345 -37.40 16.77 2.23
CA ASP A 345 -36.24 16.91 3.14
C ASP A 345 -35.19 17.91 2.65
N LEU A 346 -35.39 18.51 1.48
CA LEU A 346 -34.42 19.40 0.81
C LEU A 346 -34.76 20.90 0.89
N PHE A 347 -35.84 21.30 1.64
CA PHE A 347 -36.22 22.71 1.84
C PHE A 347 -36.52 23.06 3.27
#